data_95225f90ebe406d173abedf072f4c954
#
_entry.id   95225f90ebe406d173abedf072f4c954
#
_cell.length_a   1.000
_cell.length_b   1.000
_cell.length_c   1.000
_cell.angle_alpha   90.00
_cell.angle_beta   90.00
_cell.angle_gamma   90.00
#
_symmetry.space_group_name_H-M   'P 1'
#
loop_
_entity.id
_entity.type
_entity.pdbx_description
1 polymer ?
#
loop_
_entity_poly.entity_id
_entity_poly.type
_entity_poly.pdbx_seq_one_letter_code
_entity_poly.pdbx_strand_id
1 'polypeptide(L)'
;MAEGNWGSAGMHKVDIRNDLMFSYVMRNPEICTELLEVLLPGHKIARVEYIELESERDGAPQAIKSKTRKNRPDTQKALLSAIDKRGVRLDAYLDDGKTIYNIEMQTAEYGALPQRARLYQAHIDINQLERGQNFDELRPSYVIFICTFDPFGQSRYQYSFRNVCRETGEELQDE
;
A
#
# COMPACT_ATOMS: atom_id res chain seq x y z
N MET A 1 27.85 32.40 39.94
CA MET A 1 27.64 32.31 38.51
C MET A 1 27.75 30.83 38.12
N ALA A 2 26.63 30.19 37.91
CA ALA A 2 26.57 28.78 37.53
C ALA A 2 26.26 28.73 36.02
N GLU A 3 27.26 28.31 35.26
CA GLU A 3 27.10 28.07 33.83
C GLU A 3 26.30 26.78 33.64
N GLY A 4 25.10 26.94 33.09
CA GLY A 4 24.26 25.82 32.72
C GLY A 4 24.80 25.11 31.47
N ASN A 5 25.32 23.94 31.66
CA ASN A 5 25.74 23.05 30.59
C ASN A 5 24.47 22.46 29.89
N TRP A 6 24.03 23.09 28.81
CA TRP A 6 23.03 22.51 27.92
C TRP A 6 23.71 21.44 27.08
N GLY A 7 23.67 20.20 27.59
CA GLY A 7 24.12 19.04 26.83
C GLY A 7 23.39 19.00 25.49
N SER A 8 24.16 18.95 24.41
CA SER A 8 23.70 18.69 23.05
C SER A 8 22.97 17.33 23.03
N ALA A 9 21.66 17.35 23.17
CA ALA A 9 20.84 16.20 22.83
C ALA A 9 21.06 15.95 21.34
N GLY A 10 21.84 14.91 21.03
CA GLY A 10 22.07 14.50 19.67
C GLY A 10 20.71 14.28 18.99
N MET A 11 20.39 15.08 17.99
CA MET A 11 19.26 14.85 17.12
C MET A 11 19.48 13.49 16.47
N HIS A 12 18.83 12.44 16.98
CA HIS A 12 18.76 11.16 16.28
C HIS A 12 18.03 11.45 14.95
N LYS A 13 18.78 11.40 13.84
CA LYS A 13 18.19 11.46 12.51
C LYS A 13 17.30 10.24 12.38
N VAL A 14 16.00 10.44 12.37
CA VAL A 14 15.03 9.38 12.09
C VAL A 14 15.12 9.12 10.59
N ASP A 15 15.43 7.88 10.23
CA ASP A 15 15.56 7.43 8.85
C ASP A 15 14.16 7.18 8.24
N ILE A 16 13.98 7.49 6.96
CA ILE A 16 12.74 7.21 6.20
C ILE A 16 12.41 5.70 6.19
N ARG A 17 13.41 4.84 6.40
CA ARG A 17 13.23 3.39 6.55
C ARG A 17 12.52 2.97 7.83
N ASN A 18 12.29 3.90 8.75
CA ASN A 18 11.46 3.66 9.92
C ASN A 18 9.99 3.73 9.53
N ASP A 19 9.20 2.70 9.87
CA ASP A 19 7.80 2.57 9.48
C ASP A 19 6.94 3.79 9.86
N LEU A 20 7.16 4.37 11.05
CA LEU A 20 6.43 5.55 11.50
C LEU A 20 6.82 6.78 10.69
N MET A 21 8.11 6.94 10.37
CA MET A 21 8.59 8.06 9.56
C MET A 21 8.09 7.93 8.13
N PHE A 22 8.14 6.74 7.55
CA PHE A 22 7.59 6.47 6.23
C PHE A 22 6.11 6.80 6.14
N SER A 23 5.30 6.25 7.05
CA SER A 23 3.87 6.54 7.11
C SER A 23 3.57 8.04 7.32
N TYR A 24 4.39 8.75 8.10
CA TYR A 24 4.25 10.19 8.31
C TYR A 24 4.52 10.99 7.04
N VAL A 25 5.61 10.66 6.32
CA VAL A 25 5.99 11.32 5.07
C VAL A 25 4.95 11.06 3.97
N MET A 26 4.44 9.82 3.90
CA MET A 26 3.42 9.42 2.92
C MET A 26 2.03 10.01 3.16
N ARG A 27 1.82 10.76 4.24
CA ARG A 27 0.61 11.57 4.43
C ARG A 27 0.62 12.88 3.64
N ASN A 28 1.76 13.28 3.08
CA ASN A 28 1.86 14.45 2.21
C ASN A 28 1.49 14.08 0.77
N PRO A 29 0.36 14.58 0.22
CA PRO A 29 -0.08 14.24 -1.13
C PRO A 29 0.90 14.66 -2.23
N GLU A 30 1.63 15.74 -2.04
CA GLU A 30 2.61 16.23 -3.03
C GLU A 30 3.78 15.26 -3.14
N ILE A 31 4.34 14.84 -1.99
CA ILE A 31 5.43 13.85 -1.95
C ILE A 31 4.97 12.52 -2.55
N CYS A 32 3.74 12.09 -2.23
CA CYS A 32 3.19 10.85 -2.79
C CYS A 32 3.04 10.92 -4.31
N THR A 33 2.53 12.03 -4.82
CA THR A 33 2.38 12.23 -6.28
C THR A 33 3.73 12.20 -6.98
N GLU A 34 4.71 12.95 -6.49
CA GLU A 34 6.08 12.95 -7.04
C GLU A 34 6.73 11.56 -6.99
N LEU A 35 6.57 10.84 -5.89
CA LEU A 35 7.09 9.48 -5.75
C LEU A 35 6.45 8.54 -6.78
N LEU A 36 5.13 8.59 -6.92
CA LEU A 36 4.41 7.73 -7.88
C LEU A 36 4.80 8.04 -9.33
N GLU A 37 5.00 9.30 -9.69
CA GLU A 37 5.48 9.69 -11.03
C GLU A 37 6.88 9.13 -11.34
N VAL A 38 7.75 9.05 -10.32
CA VAL A 38 9.07 8.43 -10.45
C VAL A 38 8.96 6.90 -10.58
N LEU A 39 8.08 6.27 -9.80
CA LEU A 39 7.94 4.82 -9.75
C LEU A 39 7.17 4.27 -10.97
N LEU A 40 6.25 5.05 -11.53
CA LEU A 40 5.39 4.68 -12.64
C LEU A 40 5.56 5.65 -13.82
N PRO A 41 6.72 5.62 -14.49
CA PRO A 41 7.00 6.57 -15.56
C PRO A 41 6.02 6.39 -16.73
N GLY A 42 5.46 7.51 -17.18
CA GLY A 42 4.45 7.54 -18.23
C GLY A 42 2.99 7.51 -17.74
N HIS A 43 2.75 7.23 -16.47
CA HIS A 43 1.43 7.37 -15.86
C HIS A 43 1.20 8.85 -15.49
N LYS A 44 0.00 9.35 -15.80
CA LYS A 44 -0.43 10.66 -15.32
C LYS A 44 -1.10 10.46 -13.98
N ILE A 45 -0.37 10.75 -12.93
CA ILE A 45 -0.88 10.67 -11.56
C ILE A 45 -1.68 11.95 -11.27
N ALA A 46 -2.94 11.79 -10.94
CA ALA A 46 -3.73 12.87 -10.37
C ALA A 46 -3.31 13.12 -8.91
N ARG A 47 -3.83 14.18 -8.29
CA ARG A 47 -3.59 14.41 -6.86
C ARG A 47 -4.10 13.20 -6.06
N VAL A 48 -3.21 12.55 -5.35
CA VAL A 48 -3.55 11.40 -4.50
C VAL A 48 -4.06 11.85 -3.14
N GLU A 49 -4.99 11.08 -2.58
CA GLU A 49 -5.42 11.19 -1.19
C GLU A 49 -4.89 10.00 -0.39
N TYR A 50 -4.33 10.29 0.79
CA TYR A 50 -3.94 9.24 1.73
C TYR A 50 -5.19 8.73 2.45
N ILE A 51 -5.45 7.45 2.35
CA ILE A 51 -6.57 6.82 3.03
C ILE A 51 -6.08 6.20 4.33
N GLU A 52 -6.46 6.77 5.46
CA GLU A 52 -6.20 6.18 6.77
C GLU A 52 -7.01 4.89 6.92
N LEU A 53 -6.31 3.79 7.03
CA LEU A 53 -6.89 2.55 7.50
C LEU A 53 -6.97 2.63 9.02
N GLU A 54 -8.14 2.95 9.56
CA GLU A 54 -8.34 3.02 11.01
C GLU A 54 -8.00 1.64 11.62
N SER A 55 -6.96 1.57 12.44
CA SER A 55 -6.69 0.41 13.29
C SER A 55 -7.48 0.53 14.58
N GLU A 56 -8.42 -0.37 14.87
CA GLU A 56 -9.08 -0.43 16.20
C GLU A 56 -8.09 -0.88 17.25
N ARG A 57 -7.90 -0.04 18.26
CA ARG A 57 -7.09 -0.37 19.43
C ARG A 57 -7.81 -1.28 20.41
N ASP A 58 -9.06 -1.65 20.17
CA ASP A 58 -9.86 -2.46 21.08
C ASP A 58 -10.54 -3.62 20.35
N GLY A 59 -9.75 -4.64 19.93
CA GLY A 59 -10.21 -6.02 19.72
C GLY A 59 -11.26 -6.30 18.66
N ALA A 60 -11.69 -5.35 17.86
CA ALA A 60 -12.58 -5.55 16.73
C ALA A 60 -11.92 -5.17 15.41
N PRO A 61 -12.03 -5.99 14.35
CA PRO A 61 -11.37 -5.71 13.06
C PRO A 61 -12.01 -4.48 12.41
N GLN A 62 -11.17 -3.51 12.08
CA GLN A 62 -11.59 -2.32 11.34
C GLN A 62 -11.52 -2.53 9.86
N ALA A 63 -12.60 -2.21 9.35
CA ALA A 63 -12.88 -2.13 7.95
C ALA A 63 -12.67 -0.68 7.47
N ILE A 64 -12.11 -0.51 6.26
CA ILE A 64 -12.03 0.77 5.57
C ILE A 64 -13.41 1.44 5.58
N LYS A 65 -13.55 2.59 6.22
CA LYS A 65 -14.80 3.37 6.14
C LYS A 65 -14.86 4.12 4.80
N SER A 66 -15.17 3.43 3.72
CA SER A 66 -15.84 4.12 2.64
C SER A 66 -17.25 4.49 3.13
N LYS A 67 -17.77 5.64 2.72
CA LYS A 67 -19.10 6.14 3.12
C LYS A 67 -20.27 5.21 2.79
N THR A 68 -20.03 4.06 2.17
CA THR A 68 -20.98 3.10 1.59
C THR A 68 -21.15 1.77 2.36
N ARG A 69 -20.64 1.63 3.57
CA ARG A 69 -20.48 0.33 4.26
C ARG A 69 -21.72 -0.33 4.87
N LYS A 70 -22.91 0.23 4.73
CA LYS A 70 -24.06 -0.23 5.54
C LYS A 70 -24.62 -1.62 5.18
N ASN A 71 -24.30 -2.25 4.04
CA ASN A 71 -24.99 -3.45 3.54
C ASN A 71 -24.09 -4.59 3.05
N ARG A 72 -22.90 -4.80 3.59
CA ARG A 72 -22.06 -5.97 3.18
C ARG A 72 -22.64 -7.29 3.73
N PRO A 73 -22.76 -8.34 2.91
CA PRO A 73 -23.22 -9.64 3.35
C PRO A 73 -22.22 -10.32 4.29
N ASP A 74 -22.71 -11.20 5.15
CA ASP A 74 -21.92 -11.87 6.20
C ASP A 74 -20.70 -12.65 5.67
N THR A 75 -20.78 -13.19 4.45
CA THR A 75 -19.67 -13.90 3.78
C THR A 75 -18.52 -12.99 3.40
N GLN A 76 -18.79 -11.78 2.91
CA GLN A 76 -17.75 -10.77 2.63
C GLN A 76 -17.13 -10.24 3.93
N LYS A 77 -17.96 -10.02 4.96
CA LYS A 77 -17.47 -9.65 6.30
C LYS A 77 -16.55 -10.73 6.88
N ALA A 78 -16.87 -12.00 6.70
CA ALA A 78 -16.05 -13.11 7.16
C ALA A 78 -14.71 -13.18 6.42
N LEU A 79 -14.69 -12.93 5.11
CA LEU A 79 -13.47 -12.93 4.32
C LEU A 79 -12.56 -11.74 4.70
N LEU A 80 -13.11 -10.55 4.79
CA LEU A 80 -12.38 -9.36 5.26
C LEU A 80 -11.85 -9.56 6.67
N SER A 81 -12.68 -10.07 7.59
CA SER A 81 -12.25 -10.42 8.95
C SER A 81 -11.13 -11.48 8.97
N ALA A 82 -11.08 -12.39 8.01
CA ALA A 82 -10.00 -13.38 7.92
C ALA A 82 -8.68 -12.75 7.42
N ILE A 83 -8.76 -11.75 6.53
CA ILE A 83 -7.61 -10.96 6.08
C ILE A 83 -7.13 -10.04 7.21
N ASP A 84 -8.04 -9.34 7.87
CA ASP A 84 -7.75 -8.46 9.02
C ASP A 84 -7.11 -9.23 10.18
N LYS A 85 -7.53 -10.46 10.45
CA LYS A 85 -6.91 -11.33 11.48
C LYS A 85 -5.45 -11.67 11.23
N ARG A 86 -4.96 -11.54 9.99
CA ARG A 86 -3.55 -11.69 9.65
C ARG A 86 -2.73 -10.43 9.86
N GLY A 87 -3.39 -9.34 10.30
CA GLY A 87 -2.72 -8.06 10.55
C GLY A 87 -2.13 -7.46 9.27
N VAL A 88 -2.84 -7.53 8.14
CA VAL A 88 -2.46 -6.81 6.93
C VAL A 88 -2.58 -5.31 7.24
N ARG A 89 -1.46 -4.71 7.56
CA ARG A 89 -1.32 -3.28 7.70
C ARG A 89 -0.68 -2.77 6.42
N LEU A 90 -1.34 -1.85 5.74
CA LEU A 90 -0.80 -1.17 4.58
C LEU A 90 -0.06 0.09 5.04
N ASP A 91 1.19 0.27 4.61
CA ASP A 91 2.02 1.39 5.06
C ASP A 91 1.53 2.72 4.47
N ALA A 92 1.23 2.75 3.18
CA ALA A 92 0.61 3.89 2.52
C ALA A 92 -0.42 3.43 1.48
N TYR A 93 -1.68 3.77 1.70
CA TYR A 93 -2.80 3.48 0.80
C TYR A 93 -3.30 4.79 0.20
N LEU A 94 -3.16 4.92 -1.10
CA LEU A 94 -3.38 6.17 -1.83
C LEU A 94 -4.44 5.96 -2.93
N ASP A 95 -5.26 6.97 -3.17
CA ASP A 95 -6.30 6.97 -4.20
C ASP A 95 -6.27 8.29 -4.96
N ASP A 96 -6.15 8.26 -6.27
CA ASP A 96 -6.22 9.44 -7.15
C ASP A 96 -7.60 9.62 -7.82
N GLY A 97 -8.59 8.84 -7.40
CA GLY A 97 -9.95 8.82 -7.94
C GLY A 97 -10.13 7.90 -9.15
N LYS A 98 -9.05 7.44 -9.77
CA LYS A 98 -9.05 6.51 -10.91
C LYS A 98 -8.30 5.24 -10.60
N THR A 99 -7.20 5.35 -9.88
CA THR A 99 -6.26 4.28 -9.60
C THR A 99 -5.96 4.23 -8.10
N ILE A 100 -5.74 3.05 -7.58
CA ILE A 100 -5.38 2.81 -6.19
C ILE A 100 -3.93 2.35 -6.11
N TYR A 101 -3.18 2.90 -5.16
CA TYR A 101 -1.78 2.56 -4.93
C TYR A 101 -1.59 2.12 -3.49
N ASN A 102 -0.96 0.98 -3.29
CA ASN A 102 -0.44 0.57 -2.00
C ASN A 102 1.08 0.58 -2.05
N ILE A 103 1.72 1.40 -1.22
CA ILE A 103 3.18 1.51 -1.13
C ILE A 103 3.63 0.96 0.21
N GLU A 104 4.53 0.00 0.17
CA GLU A 104 5.08 -0.72 1.31
C GLU A 104 6.59 -0.49 1.43
N MET A 105 7.07 -0.10 2.60
CA MET A 105 8.50 -0.05 2.90
C MET A 105 8.99 -1.41 3.40
N GLN A 106 9.94 -2.01 2.70
CA GLN A 106 10.50 -3.32 3.03
C GLN A 106 11.98 -3.19 3.40
N THR A 107 12.29 -3.25 4.69
CA THR A 107 13.66 -3.06 5.20
C THR A 107 14.40 -4.35 5.51
N ALA A 108 13.72 -5.49 5.49
CA ALA A 108 14.30 -6.80 5.73
C ALA A 108 13.74 -7.83 4.76
N GLU A 109 14.56 -8.85 4.45
CA GLU A 109 14.16 -9.98 3.61
C GLU A 109 13.24 -10.93 4.39
N TYR A 110 12.00 -10.60 4.49
CA TYR A 110 10.98 -11.57 4.89
C TYR A 110 10.51 -12.30 3.64
N GLY A 111 10.77 -13.56 3.48
CA GLY A 111 10.34 -14.36 2.33
C GLY A 111 8.89 -14.10 1.86
N ALA A 112 8.50 -14.71 0.75
CA ALA A 112 7.13 -14.66 0.24
C ALA A 112 6.64 -13.27 -0.25
N LEU A 113 7.55 -12.40 -0.75
CA LEU A 113 7.17 -11.12 -1.33
C LEU A 113 6.09 -11.25 -2.44
N PRO A 114 6.18 -12.20 -3.40
CA PRO A 114 5.15 -12.40 -4.42
C PRO A 114 3.79 -12.80 -3.83
N GLN A 115 3.77 -13.62 -2.79
CA GLN A 115 2.53 -14.02 -2.13
C GLN A 115 1.89 -12.85 -1.36
N ARG A 116 2.70 -11.99 -0.74
CA ARG A 116 2.24 -10.77 -0.09
C ARG A 116 1.65 -9.80 -1.12
N ALA A 117 2.33 -9.58 -2.25
CA ALA A 117 1.82 -8.73 -3.33
C ALA A 117 0.43 -9.19 -3.78
N ARG A 118 0.27 -10.49 -4.05
CA ARG A 118 -1.02 -11.06 -4.43
C ARG A 118 -2.09 -10.89 -3.34
N LEU A 119 -1.73 -11.04 -2.06
CA LEU A 119 -2.66 -10.86 -0.95
C LEU A 119 -3.11 -9.41 -0.82
N TYR A 120 -2.19 -8.47 -1.00
CA TYR A 120 -2.49 -7.05 -0.92
C TYR A 120 -3.36 -6.62 -2.11
N GLN A 121 -3.08 -7.13 -3.32
CA GLN A 121 -3.92 -6.90 -4.50
C GLN A 121 -5.36 -7.39 -4.24
N ALA A 122 -5.52 -8.62 -3.78
CA ALA A 122 -6.84 -9.16 -3.46
C ALA A 122 -7.56 -8.35 -2.38
N HIS A 123 -6.82 -7.82 -1.40
CA HIS A 123 -7.39 -6.95 -0.36
C HIS A 123 -7.90 -5.64 -0.96
N ILE A 124 -7.15 -5.02 -1.85
CA ILE A 124 -7.56 -3.80 -2.56
C ILE A 124 -8.85 -4.07 -3.35
N ASP A 125 -8.88 -5.13 -4.17
CA ASP A 125 -10.00 -5.45 -5.06
C ASP A 125 -11.29 -5.75 -4.29
N ILE A 126 -11.19 -6.54 -3.22
CA ILE A 126 -12.35 -6.83 -2.35
C ILE A 126 -12.93 -5.56 -1.70
N ASN A 127 -12.07 -4.57 -1.44
CA ASN A 127 -12.53 -3.31 -0.84
C ASN A 127 -13.12 -2.34 -1.86
N GLN A 128 -12.89 -2.52 -3.14
CA GLN A 128 -13.44 -1.67 -4.20
C GLN A 128 -14.90 -1.99 -4.52
N LEU A 129 -15.28 -3.28 -4.55
CA LEU A 129 -16.60 -3.71 -4.98
C LEU A 129 -17.56 -3.99 -3.84
N GLU A 130 -18.82 -3.62 -4.04
CA GLU A 130 -19.96 -4.04 -3.24
C GLU A 130 -20.69 -5.21 -3.89
N ARG A 131 -21.57 -5.86 -3.12
CA ARG A 131 -22.38 -6.95 -3.66
C ARG A 131 -23.30 -6.46 -4.78
N GLY A 132 -23.20 -7.11 -5.95
CA GLY A 132 -24.03 -6.82 -7.13
C GLY A 132 -23.41 -5.80 -8.07
N GLN A 133 -22.27 -5.24 -7.76
CA GLN A 133 -21.48 -4.45 -8.70
C GLN A 133 -20.81 -5.36 -9.73
N ASN A 134 -20.58 -4.82 -10.93
CA ASN A 134 -19.89 -5.52 -11.99
C ASN A 134 -18.38 -5.51 -11.75
N PHE A 135 -17.68 -6.54 -12.23
CA PHE A 135 -16.22 -6.62 -12.11
C PHE A 135 -15.48 -5.56 -12.95
N ASP A 136 -16.11 -5.05 -14.00
CA ASP A 136 -15.58 -3.95 -14.81
C ASP A 136 -15.61 -2.58 -14.11
N GLU A 137 -16.21 -2.50 -12.92
CA GLU A 137 -16.12 -1.34 -12.03
C GLU A 137 -14.84 -1.35 -11.16
N LEU A 138 -14.06 -2.44 -11.17
CA LEU A 138 -12.74 -2.47 -10.54
C LEU A 138 -11.82 -1.46 -11.23
N ARG A 139 -11.24 -0.59 -10.43
CA ARG A 139 -10.26 0.37 -10.92
C ARG A 139 -8.86 -0.27 -10.93
N PRO A 140 -7.97 0.18 -11.82
CA PRO A 140 -6.58 -0.19 -11.78
C PRO A 140 -5.98 -0.05 -10.38
N SER A 141 -5.09 -0.96 -10.00
CA SER A 141 -4.43 -0.87 -8.71
C SER A 141 -3.00 -1.40 -8.74
N TYR A 142 -2.13 -0.78 -7.96
CA TYR A 142 -0.71 -1.10 -7.90
C TYR A 142 -0.29 -1.43 -6.47
N VAL A 143 0.43 -2.54 -6.32
CA VAL A 143 1.12 -2.89 -5.08
C VAL A 143 2.61 -2.69 -5.28
N ILE A 144 3.18 -1.70 -4.60
CA ILE A 144 4.55 -1.25 -4.77
C ILE A 144 5.33 -1.55 -3.48
N PHE A 145 6.44 -2.30 -3.60
CA PHE A 145 7.37 -2.52 -2.51
C PHE A 145 8.64 -1.72 -2.73
N ILE A 146 8.97 -0.82 -1.81
CA ILE A 146 10.25 -0.12 -1.76
C ILE A 146 11.18 -0.94 -0.88
N CYS A 147 12.12 -1.66 -1.50
CA CYS A 147 13.03 -2.55 -0.80
C CYS A 147 14.40 -1.87 -0.58
N THR A 148 14.98 -2.00 0.61
CA THR A 148 16.34 -1.56 0.89
C THR A 148 17.41 -2.58 0.47
N PHE A 149 17.00 -3.66 -0.17
CA PHE A 149 17.80 -4.77 -0.69
C PHE A 149 17.28 -5.19 -2.06
N ASP A 150 18.03 -6.00 -2.80
CA ASP A 150 17.59 -6.56 -4.09
C ASP A 150 16.83 -7.88 -3.87
N PRO A 151 15.48 -7.87 -3.94
CA PRO A 151 14.67 -9.05 -3.61
C PRO A 151 14.81 -10.21 -4.61
N PHE A 152 15.40 -9.97 -5.79
CA PHE A 152 15.53 -10.96 -6.87
C PHE A 152 16.98 -11.24 -7.25
N GLY A 153 17.96 -10.53 -6.66
CA GLY A 153 19.40 -10.76 -6.87
C GLY A 153 19.88 -10.48 -8.29
N GLN A 154 19.20 -9.62 -9.05
CA GLN A 154 19.56 -9.34 -10.46
C GLN A 154 20.12 -7.92 -10.65
N SER A 155 20.43 -7.23 -9.56
CA SER A 155 21.02 -5.88 -9.56
C SER A 155 20.24 -4.85 -10.38
N ARG A 156 18.91 -4.90 -10.28
CA ARG A 156 18.01 -3.93 -10.90
C ARG A 156 17.46 -2.99 -9.83
N TYR A 157 17.27 -1.72 -10.20
CA TYR A 157 16.62 -0.74 -9.33
C TYR A 157 15.09 -0.90 -9.28
N GLN A 158 14.51 -1.49 -10.33
CA GLN A 158 13.08 -1.70 -10.44
C GLN A 158 12.78 -3.05 -11.09
N TYR A 159 11.76 -3.72 -10.58
CA TYR A 159 11.17 -4.93 -11.13
C TYR A 159 9.67 -4.69 -11.25
N SER A 160 9.11 -4.88 -12.44
CA SER A 160 7.68 -4.78 -12.69
C SER A 160 7.14 -6.15 -13.11
N PHE A 161 6.00 -6.51 -12.56
CA PHE A 161 5.36 -7.80 -12.80
C PHE A 161 3.95 -7.57 -13.32
N ARG A 162 3.57 -8.33 -14.34
CA ARG A 162 2.24 -8.34 -14.94
C ARG A 162 1.82 -9.75 -15.24
N ASN A 163 0.52 -9.95 -15.39
CA ASN A 163 -0.02 -11.21 -15.85
C ASN A 163 0.17 -11.34 -17.37
N VAL A 164 0.77 -12.45 -17.81
CA VAL A 164 1.10 -12.70 -19.22
C VAL A 164 0.57 -14.07 -19.63
N CYS A 165 -0.10 -14.13 -20.77
CA CYS A 165 -0.46 -15.38 -21.40
C CYS A 165 0.81 -16.11 -21.87
N ARG A 166 1.05 -17.31 -21.34
CA ARG A 166 2.27 -18.08 -21.65
C ARG A 166 2.34 -18.54 -23.11
N GLU A 167 1.17 -18.76 -23.71
CA GLU A 167 1.01 -19.30 -25.06
C GLU A 167 1.23 -18.23 -26.13
N THR A 168 0.84 -16.98 -25.87
CA THR A 168 0.91 -15.89 -26.85
C THR A 168 1.96 -14.84 -26.51
N GLY A 169 2.38 -14.74 -25.25
CA GLY A 169 3.24 -13.68 -24.74
C GLY A 169 2.51 -12.34 -24.54
N GLU A 170 1.20 -12.30 -24.74
CA GLU A 170 0.39 -11.08 -24.55
C GLU A 170 0.12 -10.84 -23.10
N GLU A 171 0.14 -9.56 -22.68
CA GLU A 171 -0.26 -9.14 -21.34
C GLU A 171 -1.78 -9.24 -21.17
N LEU A 172 -2.20 -9.75 -20.03
CA LEU A 172 -3.60 -9.68 -19.63
C LEU A 172 -3.92 -8.23 -19.26
N GLN A 173 -4.92 -7.66 -19.91
CA GLN A 173 -5.36 -6.28 -19.68
C GLN A 173 -6.25 -6.24 -18.42
N ASP A 174 -5.63 -6.38 -17.25
CA ASP A 174 -6.28 -6.44 -15.94
C ASP A 174 -5.90 -5.28 -15.01
N GLU A 175 -5.34 -4.21 -15.60
CA GLU A 175 -4.98 -2.96 -14.91
C GLU A 175 -6.16 -1.99 -14.85
#